data_c254a684a71cd0aa3c964ebf2ada0c4f
#
_entry.id   c254a684a71cd0aa3c964ebf2ada0c4f
#
_cell.length_a   1.000
_cell.length_b   1.000
_cell.length_c   1.000
_cell.angle_alpha   90.00
_cell.angle_beta   90.00
_cell.angle_gamma   90.00
#
_symmetry.space_group_name_H-M   'P 1'
#
loop_
_entity.id
_entity.type
_entity.pdbx_description
1 polymer ?
#
loop_
_entity_poly.entity_id
_entity_poly.type
_entity_poly.pdbx_seq_one_letter_code
_entity_poly.pdbx_strand_id
1 'polypeptide(L)'
;MEAQEVLQFWFKELEPKDWFIKSDALDEEIYRRFSKIHQAAIAGELSHWRNTIQGRLAEIIVLDQFSRNLYRNDARAFLYDGMALVLAQEALPYSEELTVIERSFLYMPFMHSESLAIHQEAEKLFSEPGMEKRAKYEKMHRDIIEQFGRYPHRNEILGRKSTEKELEFLRNHSGF
;
A
#
# COMPACT_ATOMS: atom_id res chain seq x y z
N MET A 1 -11.55 -14.94 -11.49
CA MET A 1 -11.75 -13.51 -11.15
C MET A 1 -10.79 -12.67 -11.97
N GLU A 2 -11.30 -11.63 -12.56
CA GLU A 2 -10.53 -10.78 -13.44
C GLU A 2 -9.99 -9.53 -12.71
N ALA A 3 -8.90 -8.98 -13.20
CA ALA A 3 -8.32 -7.73 -12.65
C ALA A 3 -9.33 -6.59 -12.58
N GLN A 4 -10.22 -6.51 -13.56
CA GLN A 4 -11.28 -5.50 -13.64
C GLN A 4 -12.23 -5.53 -12.43
N GLU A 5 -12.49 -6.69 -11.84
CA GLU A 5 -13.36 -6.80 -10.66
C GLU A 5 -12.71 -6.12 -9.43
N VAL A 6 -11.39 -6.24 -9.28
CA VAL A 6 -10.62 -5.56 -8.24
C VAL A 6 -10.71 -4.03 -8.41
N LEU A 7 -10.50 -3.53 -9.63
CA LEU A 7 -10.56 -2.10 -9.92
C LEU A 7 -11.97 -1.54 -9.78
N GLN A 8 -12.98 -2.30 -10.23
CA GLN A 8 -14.38 -1.95 -10.08
C GLN A 8 -14.74 -1.81 -8.59
N PHE A 9 -14.36 -2.79 -7.78
CA PHE A 9 -14.58 -2.74 -6.33
C PHE A 9 -13.88 -1.51 -5.72
N TRP A 10 -12.59 -1.36 -5.96
CA TRP A 10 -11.77 -0.35 -5.29
C TRP A 10 -12.14 1.09 -5.68
N PHE A 11 -12.37 1.34 -6.97
CA PHE A 11 -12.57 2.70 -7.49
C PHE A 11 -14.01 3.09 -7.79
N LYS A 12 -14.96 2.13 -7.80
CA LYS A 12 -16.36 2.41 -8.17
C LYS A 12 -17.37 2.02 -7.11
N GLU A 13 -17.12 0.95 -6.36
CA GLU A 13 -18.02 0.51 -5.28
C GLU A 13 -17.66 1.21 -3.96
N LEU A 14 -16.36 1.44 -3.68
CA LEU A 14 -15.91 2.20 -2.52
C LEU A 14 -15.90 3.71 -2.79
N GLU A 15 -16.16 4.48 -1.73
CA GLU A 15 -15.93 5.92 -1.75
C GLU A 15 -14.51 6.25 -1.27
N PRO A 16 -13.94 7.42 -1.63
CA PRO A 16 -12.60 7.80 -1.18
C PRO A 16 -12.38 7.77 0.34
N LYS A 17 -13.45 8.01 1.12
CA LYS A 17 -13.40 7.93 2.58
C LYS A 17 -13.14 6.51 3.10
N ASP A 18 -13.52 5.48 2.31
CA ASP A 18 -13.43 4.08 2.72
C ASP A 18 -12.00 3.53 2.61
N TRP A 19 -11.16 4.12 1.75
CA TRP A 19 -9.84 3.55 1.44
C TRP A 19 -8.88 3.49 2.64
N PHE A 20 -9.01 4.41 3.60
CA PHE A 20 -8.04 4.56 4.69
C PHE A 20 -8.66 4.47 6.08
N ILE A 21 -9.93 4.10 6.19
CA ILE A 21 -10.58 3.86 7.47
C ILE A 21 -10.45 2.39 7.88
N LYS A 22 -10.42 2.17 9.18
CA LYS A 22 -10.55 0.83 9.75
C LYS A 22 -12.05 0.48 9.80
N SER A 23 -12.45 -0.57 9.07
CA SER A 23 -13.83 -1.04 9.00
C SER A 23 -13.86 -2.57 8.95
N ASP A 24 -14.39 -3.18 10.00
CA ASP A 24 -14.53 -4.64 10.08
C ASP A 24 -15.45 -5.15 8.97
N ALA A 25 -16.50 -4.40 8.62
CA ALA A 25 -17.41 -4.75 7.53
C ALA A 25 -16.69 -4.75 6.17
N LEU A 26 -15.82 -3.78 5.92
CA LEU A 26 -15.03 -3.71 4.69
C LEU A 26 -13.99 -4.84 4.65
N ASP A 27 -13.32 -5.11 5.77
CA ASP A 27 -12.36 -6.19 5.87
C ASP A 27 -13.01 -7.56 5.58
N GLU A 28 -14.21 -7.80 6.11
CA GLU A 28 -14.99 -9.02 5.85
C GLU A 28 -15.44 -9.13 4.39
N GLU A 29 -15.86 -8.03 3.78
CA GLU A 29 -16.23 -8.01 2.36
C GLU A 29 -15.03 -8.33 1.46
N ILE A 30 -13.87 -7.76 1.75
CA ILE A 30 -12.63 -8.05 1.02
C ILE A 30 -12.24 -9.52 1.21
N TYR A 31 -12.35 -10.05 2.43
CA TYR A 31 -12.07 -11.46 2.69
C TYR A 31 -12.99 -12.38 1.86
N ARG A 32 -14.28 -12.11 1.90
CA ARG A 32 -15.30 -12.92 1.20
C ARG A 32 -15.10 -12.90 -0.32
N ARG A 33 -14.78 -11.75 -0.90
CA ARG A 33 -14.69 -11.58 -2.36
C ARG A 33 -13.30 -11.89 -2.91
N PHE A 34 -12.23 -11.51 -2.21
CA PHE A 34 -10.90 -11.42 -2.76
C PHE A 34 -9.83 -12.27 -2.07
N SER A 35 -10.16 -13.05 -1.03
CA SER A 35 -9.16 -13.88 -0.33
C SER A 35 -8.47 -14.88 -1.27
N LYS A 36 -9.22 -15.48 -2.21
CA LYS A 36 -8.64 -16.41 -3.18
C LYS A 36 -7.72 -15.73 -4.17
N ILE A 37 -8.09 -14.53 -4.64
CA ILE A 37 -7.25 -13.78 -5.57
C ILE A 37 -5.99 -13.26 -4.87
N HIS A 38 -6.09 -12.91 -3.59
CA HIS A 38 -4.92 -12.57 -2.78
C HIS A 38 -3.95 -13.76 -2.68
N GLN A 39 -4.47 -14.97 -2.43
CA GLN A 39 -3.63 -16.19 -2.42
C GLN A 39 -2.94 -16.40 -3.75
N ALA A 40 -3.64 -16.23 -4.87
CA ALA A 40 -3.04 -16.32 -6.21
C ALA A 40 -1.97 -15.23 -6.44
N ALA A 41 -2.22 -14.01 -5.97
CA ALA A 41 -1.26 -12.90 -6.08
C ALA A 41 0.05 -13.20 -5.35
N ILE A 42 -0.02 -13.64 -4.10
CA ILE A 42 1.18 -13.96 -3.30
C ILE A 42 1.92 -15.20 -3.80
N ALA A 43 1.24 -16.09 -4.53
CA ALA A 43 1.84 -17.24 -5.19
C ALA A 43 2.45 -16.90 -6.57
N GLY A 44 2.31 -15.64 -7.02
CA GLY A 44 2.83 -15.21 -8.33
C GLY A 44 2.00 -15.69 -9.54
N GLU A 45 0.78 -16.12 -9.31
CA GLU A 45 -0.07 -16.75 -10.34
C GLU A 45 -0.80 -15.73 -11.25
N LEU A 46 -0.69 -14.41 -10.94
CA LEU A 46 -1.39 -13.34 -11.66
C LEU A 46 -0.53 -12.66 -12.74
N SER A 47 0.54 -13.29 -13.21
CA SER A 47 1.44 -12.68 -14.19
C SER A 47 0.74 -12.25 -15.48
N HIS A 48 -0.32 -12.96 -15.88
CA HIS A 48 -1.13 -12.61 -17.06
C HIS A 48 -1.87 -11.26 -16.91
N TRP A 49 -2.12 -10.77 -15.68
CA TRP A 49 -2.69 -9.45 -15.48
C TRP A 49 -1.74 -8.33 -15.93
N ARG A 50 -0.44 -8.57 -15.89
CA ARG A 50 0.60 -7.55 -16.17
C ARG A 50 0.71 -7.19 -17.65
N ASN A 51 -0.09 -7.79 -18.52
CA ASN A 51 -0.19 -7.43 -19.94
C ASN A 51 -0.80 -6.03 -20.14
N THR A 52 -1.51 -5.49 -19.16
CA THR A 52 -2.08 -4.14 -19.16
C THR A 52 -1.66 -3.39 -17.90
N ILE A 53 -1.59 -2.05 -17.98
CA ILE A 53 -1.31 -1.22 -16.80
C ILE A 53 -2.41 -1.34 -15.75
N GLN A 54 -3.66 -1.48 -16.17
CA GLN A 54 -4.79 -1.70 -15.28
C GLN A 54 -4.65 -3.01 -14.51
N GLY A 55 -4.24 -4.08 -15.18
CA GLY A 55 -3.98 -5.36 -14.52
C GLY A 55 -2.81 -5.29 -13.54
N ARG A 56 -1.74 -4.57 -13.89
CA ARG A 56 -0.61 -4.30 -12.98
C ARG A 56 -1.09 -3.55 -11.72
N LEU A 57 -1.90 -2.51 -11.90
CA LEU A 57 -2.46 -1.75 -10.78
C LEU A 57 -3.35 -2.64 -9.89
N ALA A 58 -4.19 -3.47 -10.48
CA ALA A 58 -5.05 -4.40 -9.73
C ALA A 58 -4.22 -5.36 -8.85
N GLU A 59 -3.16 -5.95 -9.39
CA GLU A 59 -2.27 -6.84 -8.63
C GLU A 59 -1.58 -6.09 -7.48
N ILE A 60 -1.15 -4.86 -7.70
CA ILE A 60 -0.53 -4.01 -6.67
C ILE A 60 -1.54 -3.69 -5.57
N ILE A 61 -2.79 -3.33 -5.89
CA ILE A 61 -3.85 -3.09 -4.90
C ILE A 61 -4.11 -4.34 -4.06
N VAL A 62 -4.17 -5.51 -4.68
CA VAL A 62 -4.33 -6.78 -3.97
C VAL A 62 -3.19 -7.01 -2.97
N LEU A 63 -1.95 -6.80 -3.38
CA LEU A 63 -0.78 -7.05 -2.53
C LEU A 63 -0.56 -5.97 -1.48
N ASP A 64 -0.75 -4.70 -1.80
CA ASP A 64 -0.48 -3.58 -0.90
C ASP A 64 -1.69 -3.27 -0.01
N GLN A 65 -2.87 -3.05 -0.59
CA GLN A 65 -4.05 -2.61 0.14
C GLN A 65 -4.82 -3.78 0.78
N PHE A 66 -5.14 -4.82 0.01
CA PHE A 66 -5.93 -5.94 0.54
C PHE A 66 -5.17 -6.75 1.59
N SER A 67 -3.84 -6.82 1.54
CA SER A 67 -3.06 -7.45 2.61
C SER A 67 -3.33 -6.78 3.96
N ARG A 68 -3.46 -5.48 3.99
CA ARG A 68 -3.77 -4.72 5.21
C ARG A 68 -5.18 -4.99 5.73
N ASN A 69 -6.16 -5.12 4.86
CA ASN A 69 -7.52 -5.46 5.24
C ASN A 69 -7.65 -6.92 5.70
N LEU A 70 -7.03 -7.86 4.97
CA LEU A 70 -7.11 -9.29 5.25
C LEU A 70 -6.36 -9.71 6.51
N TYR A 71 -5.27 -9.03 6.83
CA TYR A 71 -4.35 -9.41 7.91
C TYR A 71 -4.13 -8.27 8.91
N ARG A 72 -5.18 -7.55 9.26
CA ARG A 72 -5.10 -6.46 10.23
C ARG A 72 -4.56 -6.97 11.58
N ASN A 73 -3.57 -6.26 12.14
CA ASN A 73 -2.85 -6.63 13.36
C ASN A 73 -2.02 -7.93 13.25
N ASP A 74 -1.64 -8.32 12.05
CA ASP A 74 -0.84 -9.51 11.78
C ASP A 74 0.35 -9.13 10.88
N ALA A 75 1.50 -9.80 11.06
CA ALA A 75 2.71 -9.53 10.26
C ALA A 75 2.49 -9.70 8.76
N ARG A 76 1.54 -10.55 8.35
CA ARG A 76 1.19 -10.76 6.94
C ARG A 76 0.63 -9.51 6.27
N ALA A 77 0.16 -8.52 7.04
CA ALA A 77 -0.26 -7.23 6.48
C ALA A 77 0.87 -6.53 5.71
N PHE A 78 2.12 -6.77 6.08
CA PHE A 78 3.31 -6.13 5.51
C PHE A 78 4.24 -7.07 4.75
N LEU A 79 3.99 -8.37 4.83
CA LEU A 79 4.89 -9.40 4.30
C LEU A 79 5.12 -9.27 2.79
N TYR A 80 4.13 -8.77 2.07
CA TYR A 80 4.15 -8.68 0.61
C TYR A 80 4.45 -7.26 0.09
N ASP A 81 4.82 -6.34 0.97
CA ASP A 81 5.12 -4.95 0.61
C ASP A 81 6.29 -4.85 -0.39
N GLY A 82 7.32 -5.68 -0.23
CA GLY A 82 8.46 -5.72 -1.17
C GLY A 82 8.07 -6.20 -2.55
N MET A 83 7.16 -7.18 -2.64
CA MET A 83 6.63 -7.65 -3.92
C MET A 83 5.81 -6.54 -4.60
N ALA A 84 4.92 -5.88 -3.85
CA ALA A 84 4.13 -4.76 -4.36
C ALA A 84 5.03 -3.62 -4.86
N LEU A 85 6.10 -3.29 -4.13
CA LEU A 85 7.04 -2.25 -4.53
C LEU A 85 7.75 -2.57 -5.85
N VAL A 86 8.27 -3.78 -6.01
CA VAL A 86 8.95 -4.18 -7.25
C VAL A 86 7.98 -4.12 -8.43
N LEU A 87 6.75 -4.61 -8.26
CA LEU A 87 5.72 -4.53 -9.30
C LEU A 87 5.35 -3.08 -9.64
N ALA A 88 5.31 -2.19 -8.65
CA ALA A 88 5.06 -0.77 -8.86
C ALA A 88 6.21 -0.11 -9.65
N GLN A 89 7.46 -0.41 -9.30
CA GLN A 89 8.64 0.07 -10.04
C GLN A 89 8.59 -0.35 -11.52
N GLU A 90 8.28 -1.61 -11.79
CA GLU A 90 8.14 -2.14 -13.16
C GLU A 90 6.96 -1.53 -13.92
N ALA A 91 5.94 -1.03 -13.23
CA ALA A 91 4.75 -0.43 -13.83
C ALA A 91 4.92 1.06 -14.16
N LEU A 92 5.88 1.77 -13.55
CA LEU A 92 6.06 3.22 -13.73
C LEU A 92 6.13 3.67 -15.21
N PRO A 93 6.83 2.98 -16.13
CA PRO A 93 6.90 3.39 -17.52
C PRO A 93 5.54 3.46 -18.24
N TYR A 94 4.53 2.78 -17.70
CA TYR A 94 3.19 2.69 -18.30
C TYR A 94 2.14 3.50 -17.55
N SER A 95 2.54 4.23 -16.51
CA SER A 95 1.63 4.87 -15.56
C SER A 95 0.82 6.04 -16.14
N GLU A 96 1.25 6.63 -17.25
CA GLU A 96 0.57 7.76 -17.90
C GLU A 96 -0.84 7.42 -18.39
N GLU A 97 -1.13 6.17 -18.66
CA GLU A 97 -2.47 5.70 -19.05
C GLU A 97 -3.47 5.69 -17.89
N LEU A 98 -3.01 5.78 -16.65
CA LEU A 98 -3.83 5.78 -15.45
C LEU A 98 -4.30 7.20 -15.12
N THR A 99 -5.45 7.31 -14.47
CA THR A 99 -5.88 8.56 -13.85
C THR A 99 -4.97 8.94 -12.68
N VAL A 100 -5.00 10.21 -12.24
CA VAL A 100 -4.20 10.67 -11.09
C VAL A 100 -4.51 9.85 -9.83
N ILE A 101 -5.77 9.53 -9.58
CA ILE A 101 -6.18 8.70 -8.43
C ILE A 101 -5.60 7.29 -8.54
N GLU A 102 -5.72 6.67 -9.69
CA GLU A 102 -5.16 5.34 -9.95
C GLU A 102 -3.64 5.33 -9.77
N ARG A 103 -2.94 6.32 -10.34
CA ARG A 103 -1.48 6.47 -10.12
C ARG A 103 -1.13 6.63 -8.66
N SER A 104 -1.94 7.32 -7.87
CA SER A 104 -1.67 7.48 -6.44
C SER A 104 -1.62 6.12 -5.71
N PHE A 105 -2.42 5.14 -6.12
CA PHE A 105 -2.37 3.79 -5.58
C PHE A 105 -1.21 2.97 -6.16
N LEU A 106 -0.82 3.21 -7.41
CA LEU A 106 0.40 2.64 -7.98
C LEU A 106 1.64 3.07 -7.16
N TYR A 107 1.65 4.29 -6.63
CA TYR A 107 2.76 4.86 -5.86
C TYR A 107 2.74 4.49 -4.37
N MET A 108 1.63 3.98 -3.83
CA MET A 108 1.52 3.63 -2.40
C MET A 108 2.62 2.69 -1.90
N PRO A 109 3.07 1.67 -2.64
CA PRO A 109 4.16 0.81 -2.18
C PRO A 109 5.47 1.56 -1.89
N PHE A 110 5.73 2.67 -2.58
CA PHE A 110 6.88 3.54 -2.28
C PHE A 110 6.72 4.23 -0.91
N MET A 111 5.52 4.73 -0.61
CA MET A 111 5.20 5.36 0.68
C MET A 111 5.31 4.35 1.84
N HIS A 112 4.98 3.10 1.61
CA HIS A 112 4.97 2.05 2.63
C HIS A 112 6.35 1.44 2.89
N SER A 113 7.35 1.76 2.08
CA SER A 113 8.72 1.25 2.22
C SER A 113 9.39 1.78 3.49
N GLU A 114 10.18 0.93 4.14
CA GLU A 114 11.06 1.35 5.24
C GLU A 114 12.48 1.76 4.74
N SER A 115 12.61 2.13 3.47
CA SER A 115 13.86 2.58 2.86
C SER A 115 13.83 4.08 2.55
N LEU A 116 14.79 4.83 3.09
CA LEU A 116 14.90 6.26 2.81
C LEU A 116 15.16 6.54 1.32
N ALA A 117 15.95 5.69 0.65
CA ALA A 117 16.18 5.82 -0.78
C ALA A 117 14.89 5.71 -1.60
N ILE A 118 13.99 4.81 -1.22
CA ILE A 118 12.67 4.67 -1.86
C ILE A 118 11.79 5.89 -1.57
N HIS A 119 11.85 6.47 -0.37
CA HIS A 119 11.12 7.70 -0.06
C HIS A 119 11.61 8.92 -0.86
N GLN A 120 12.87 8.97 -1.25
CA GLN A 120 13.39 10.00 -2.16
C GLN A 120 12.75 9.88 -3.56
N GLU A 121 12.48 8.67 -4.02
CA GLU A 121 11.72 8.44 -5.25
C GLU A 121 10.22 8.77 -5.04
N ALA A 122 9.65 8.35 -3.92
CA ALA A 122 8.26 8.63 -3.56
C ALA A 122 7.96 10.14 -3.53
N GLU A 123 8.84 10.95 -2.98
CA GLU A 123 8.71 12.41 -2.96
C GLU A 123 8.51 12.98 -4.36
N LYS A 124 9.28 12.49 -5.33
CA LYS A 124 9.16 12.92 -6.73
C LYS A 124 7.84 12.45 -7.35
N LEU A 125 7.47 11.19 -7.12
CA LEU A 125 6.24 10.62 -7.67
C LEU A 125 4.99 11.36 -7.14
N PHE A 126 4.91 11.58 -5.84
CA PHE A 126 3.80 12.29 -5.20
C PHE A 126 3.81 13.80 -5.38
N SER A 127 4.83 14.39 -6.02
CA SER A 127 4.86 15.81 -6.38
C SER A 127 3.99 16.16 -7.58
N GLU A 128 3.42 15.19 -8.23
CA GLU A 128 2.52 15.34 -9.37
C GLU A 128 1.31 16.21 -8.99
N PRO A 129 0.88 17.14 -9.88
CA PRO A 129 -0.34 17.92 -9.66
C PRO A 129 -1.56 17.02 -9.42
N GLY A 130 -2.38 17.35 -8.42
CA GLY A 130 -3.53 16.57 -8.00
C GLY A 130 -3.24 15.55 -6.90
N MET A 131 -1.97 15.41 -6.48
CA MET A 131 -1.54 14.51 -5.40
C MET A 131 -1.14 15.24 -4.11
N GLU A 132 -1.51 16.50 -3.93
CA GLU A 132 -1.05 17.33 -2.80
C GLU A 132 -1.38 16.72 -1.44
N LYS A 133 -2.55 16.11 -1.31
CA LYS A 133 -2.95 15.40 -0.08
C LYS A 133 -2.09 14.17 0.18
N ARG A 134 -1.80 13.40 -0.87
CA ARG A 134 -0.91 12.23 -0.79
C ARG A 134 0.53 12.64 -0.47
N ALA A 135 1.00 13.72 -1.05
CA ALA A 135 2.33 14.26 -0.79
C ALA A 135 2.53 14.62 0.69
N LYS A 136 1.50 15.13 1.37
CA LYS A 136 1.55 15.38 2.81
C LYS A 136 1.73 14.09 3.61
N TYR A 137 0.98 13.03 3.27
CA TYR A 137 1.13 11.74 3.92
C TYR A 137 2.49 11.10 3.63
N GLU A 138 2.99 11.22 2.40
CA GLU A 138 4.34 10.77 2.05
C GLU A 138 5.39 11.48 2.91
N LYS A 139 5.29 12.79 3.05
CA LYS A 139 6.22 13.55 3.90
C LYS A 139 6.18 13.05 5.35
N MET A 140 5.00 12.80 5.91
CA MET A 140 4.86 12.28 7.27
C MET A 140 5.50 10.90 7.43
N HIS A 141 5.34 10.03 6.45
CA HIS A 141 5.98 8.71 6.42
C HIS A 141 7.51 8.81 6.31
N ARG A 142 7.99 9.64 5.38
CA ARG A 142 9.42 9.86 5.17
C ARG A 142 10.09 10.42 6.42
N ASP A 143 9.47 11.39 7.10
CA ASP A 143 10.02 11.99 8.33
C ASP A 143 10.25 10.89 9.40
N ILE A 144 9.39 9.89 9.49
CA ILE A 144 9.55 8.76 10.40
C ILE A 144 10.72 7.88 9.98
N ILE A 145 10.87 7.60 8.70
CA ILE A 145 11.99 6.81 8.18
C ILE A 145 13.31 7.55 8.33
N GLU A 146 13.33 8.88 8.13
CA GLU A 146 14.52 9.69 8.39
C GLU A 146 14.94 9.63 9.85
N GLN A 147 13.97 9.62 10.77
CA GLN A 147 14.22 9.62 12.21
C GLN A 147 14.61 8.23 12.74
N PHE A 148 13.94 7.16 12.31
CA PHE A 148 14.06 5.83 12.92
C PHE A 148 14.59 4.75 11.98
N GLY A 149 14.61 4.96 10.68
CA GLY A 149 14.98 3.96 9.68
C GLY A 149 13.92 2.86 9.48
N ARG A 150 12.81 2.95 10.18
CA ARG A 150 11.67 2.01 10.12
C ARG A 150 10.41 2.67 10.69
N TYR A 151 9.26 2.01 10.50
CA TYR A 151 8.00 2.43 11.11
C TYR A 151 7.85 1.78 12.49
N PRO A 152 8.00 2.52 13.61
CA PRO A 152 7.88 1.96 14.96
C PRO A 152 6.53 1.30 15.24
N HIS A 153 5.46 1.75 14.60
CA HIS A 153 4.11 1.16 14.73
C HIS A 153 4.04 -0.31 14.31
N ARG A 154 4.96 -0.77 13.46
CA ARG A 154 5.02 -2.16 13.01
C ARG A 154 5.83 -3.05 13.94
N ASN A 155 6.55 -2.48 14.89
CA ASN A 155 7.53 -3.23 15.70
C ASN A 155 6.89 -4.39 16.46
N GLU A 156 5.80 -4.14 17.20
CA GLU A 156 5.12 -5.16 17.99
C GLU A 156 4.63 -6.31 17.10
N ILE A 157 3.95 -6.00 16.02
CA ILE A 157 3.40 -6.97 15.07
C ILE A 157 4.51 -7.80 14.41
N LEU A 158 5.64 -7.17 14.08
CA LEU A 158 6.78 -7.82 13.42
C LEU A 158 7.78 -8.45 14.41
N GLY A 159 7.50 -8.41 15.72
CA GLY A 159 8.38 -8.96 16.74
C GLY A 159 9.71 -8.19 16.88
N ARG A 160 9.72 -6.90 16.53
CA ARG A 160 10.90 -6.03 16.65
C ARG A 160 10.85 -5.27 17.97
N LYS A 161 11.97 -5.25 18.68
CA LYS A 161 12.08 -4.49 19.93
C LYS A 161 12.17 -2.99 19.64
N SER A 162 11.27 -2.20 20.23
CA SER A 162 11.31 -0.75 20.15
C SER A 162 12.41 -0.16 21.04
N THR A 163 13.08 0.89 20.52
CA THR A 163 13.98 1.72 21.32
C THR A 163 13.20 2.65 22.22
N GLU A 164 13.85 3.28 23.23
CA GLU A 164 13.22 4.26 24.11
C GLU A 164 12.64 5.45 23.33
N LYS A 165 13.37 5.94 22.31
CA LYS A 165 12.91 7.02 21.44
C LYS A 165 11.69 6.62 20.61
N GLU A 166 11.67 5.38 20.13
CA GLU A 166 10.51 4.84 19.41
C GLU A 166 9.30 4.71 20.34
N LEU A 167 9.48 4.25 21.57
CA LEU A 167 8.40 4.17 22.57
C LEU A 167 7.85 5.56 22.92
N GLU A 168 8.70 6.56 23.06
CA GLU A 168 8.29 7.94 23.27
C GLU A 168 7.48 8.47 22.08
N PHE A 169 7.96 8.24 20.88
CA PHE A 169 7.26 8.59 19.63
C PHE A 169 5.87 7.95 19.58
N LEU A 170 5.76 6.65 19.88
CA LEU A 170 4.49 5.90 19.86
C LEU A 170 3.47 6.39 20.89
N ARG A 171 3.91 6.95 22.03
CA ARG A 171 3.02 7.55 23.02
C ARG A 171 2.30 8.80 22.50
N ASN A 172 2.92 9.52 21.58
CA ASN A 172 2.41 10.77 20.99
C ASN A 172 1.86 10.62 19.59
N HIS A 173 1.91 9.40 19.01
CA HIS A 173 1.53 9.12 17.64
C HIS A 173 0.67 7.86 17.59
N SER A 174 -0.56 8.00 17.07
CA SER A 174 -1.51 6.87 16.99
C SER A 174 -1.27 5.93 15.78
N GLY A 175 -0.31 6.27 14.90
CA GLY A 175 -0.04 5.53 13.67
C GLY A 175 -0.81 6.07 12.46
N PHE A 176 -0.66 5.35 11.37
CA PHE A 176 -1.32 5.63 10.10
C PHE A 176 -2.46 4.66 9.85
#